data_328411346f0678d5327ecaed7c1438c2
#
_entry.id   328411346f0678d5327ecaed7c1438c2
#
_cell.length_a   1.000
_cell.length_b   1.000
_cell.length_c   1.000
_cell.angle_alpha   90.00
_cell.angle_beta   90.00
_cell.angle_gamma   90.00
#
_symmetry.space_group_name_H-M   'P 1'
#
loop_
_entity.id
_entity.type
_entity.pdbx_description
1 polymer ?
#
loop_
_entity_poly.entity_id
_entity_poly.type
_entity_poly.pdbx_seq_one_letter_code
_entity_poly.pdbx_strand_id
1 'polypeptide(L)'
;LVDKKLVDEYNLDILSDAIDSERDLQFTYLGLQTLYDRYFIQSEDTKIELPQAFFMRVAMGLANNEENKEEKAIEFYRLLSSFDFMSSTPTLFNSATLRPQLSSCYLSTIPDDLRGIFDGITDDAMLSKFAGGLGNDWSRVRSMGTHIKGTNGKSQGIVPFLKVANDTAVAVNQGGKRKGAMCAYLETWHLDIEEFLDLRKNTGDDRRRTHDMNTANWIPDLFMKRVVEEKSWTLFS
;
A
#
# COMPACT_ATOMS: atom_id res chain seq x y z
N LEU A 1 20.94 -10.35 -4.84
CA LEU A 1 19.87 -10.39 -3.87
C LEU A 1 20.00 -9.22 -2.89
N VAL A 2 21.11 -9.10 -2.19
CA VAL A 2 21.44 -8.05 -1.21
C VAL A 2 22.21 -6.94 -1.90
N ASP A 3 22.02 -5.69 -1.46
CA ASP A 3 22.77 -4.55 -1.96
C ASP A 3 24.26 -4.68 -1.56
N LYS A 4 25.17 -4.48 -2.50
CA LYS A 4 26.63 -4.53 -2.24
C LYS A 4 27.07 -3.51 -1.21
N LYS A 5 26.41 -2.37 -1.11
CA LYS A 5 26.69 -1.35 -0.12
C LYS A 5 26.73 -1.87 1.30
N LEU A 6 25.95 -2.91 1.64
CA LEU A 6 25.99 -3.54 2.96
C LEU A 6 27.34 -4.18 3.29
N VAL A 7 28.03 -4.68 2.28
CA VAL A 7 29.35 -5.31 2.47
C VAL A 7 30.48 -4.29 2.33
N ASP A 8 30.33 -3.36 1.38
CA ASP A 8 31.41 -2.44 1.00
C ASP A 8 31.51 -1.22 1.94
N GLU A 9 30.39 -0.82 2.55
CA GLU A 9 30.28 0.44 3.28
C GLU A 9 30.09 0.30 4.79
N TYR A 10 29.82 -0.90 5.31
CA TYR A 10 29.64 -1.17 6.74
C TYR A 10 30.80 -1.95 7.34
N ASN A 11 31.13 -1.65 8.60
CA ASN A 11 32.02 -2.48 9.37
C ASN A 11 31.25 -3.70 9.91
N LEU A 12 31.36 -4.84 9.24
CA LEU A 12 30.59 -6.04 9.57
C LEU A 12 31.00 -6.67 10.92
N ASP A 13 32.23 -6.47 11.37
CA ASP A 13 32.68 -6.99 12.67
C ASP A 13 31.90 -6.32 13.81
N ILE A 14 31.77 -4.98 13.76
CA ILE A 14 31.01 -4.21 14.75
C ILE A 14 29.52 -4.64 14.77
N LEU A 15 28.94 -4.86 13.61
CA LEU A 15 27.54 -5.28 13.50
C LEU A 15 27.34 -6.72 13.98
N SER A 16 28.28 -7.62 13.67
CA SER A 16 28.26 -9.00 14.12
C SER A 16 28.33 -9.11 15.64
N ASP A 17 29.20 -8.33 16.28
CA ASP A 17 29.33 -8.27 17.74
C ASP A 17 28.08 -7.74 18.45
N ALA A 18 27.26 -6.95 17.74
CA ALA A 18 26.01 -6.41 18.26
C ALA A 18 24.82 -7.39 18.16
N ILE A 19 24.96 -8.49 17.43
CA ILE A 19 23.92 -9.51 17.26
C ILE A 19 23.76 -10.31 18.56
N ASP A 20 22.51 -10.40 19.04
CA ASP A 20 22.12 -11.16 20.21
C ASP A 20 21.28 -12.38 19.79
N SER A 21 21.92 -13.54 19.68
CA SER A 21 21.27 -14.79 19.25
C SER A 21 20.25 -15.32 20.27
N GLU A 22 20.34 -14.95 21.55
CA GLU A 22 19.38 -15.38 22.58
C GLU A 22 17.98 -14.80 22.30
N ARG A 23 17.89 -13.74 21.54
CA ARG A 23 16.61 -13.16 21.09
C ARG A 23 15.81 -14.09 20.17
N ASP A 24 16.44 -15.11 19.58
CA ASP A 24 15.72 -16.13 18.80
C ASP A 24 14.76 -16.95 19.68
N LEU A 25 15.02 -17.06 20.98
CA LEU A 25 14.15 -17.76 21.94
C LEU A 25 12.83 -17.04 22.23
N GLN A 26 12.69 -15.78 21.81
CA GLN A 26 11.44 -15.01 21.97
C GLN A 26 10.37 -15.39 20.94
N PHE A 27 10.76 -16.03 19.83
CA PHE A 27 9.80 -16.42 18.80
C PHE A 27 8.87 -17.54 19.25
N THR A 28 7.60 -17.35 18.97
CA THR A 28 6.67 -18.49 18.90
C THR A 28 6.94 -19.30 17.64
N TYR A 29 6.55 -20.57 17.62
CA TYR A 29 6.67 -21.39 16.42
C TYR A 29 6.04 -20.73 15.17
N LEU A 30 4.82 -20.21 15.31
CA LEU A 30 4.12 -19.56 14.21
C LEU A 30 4.84 -18.30 13.71
N GLY A 31 5.41 -17.50 14.63
CA GLY A 31 6.18 -16.31 14.27
C GLY A 31 7.42 -16.65 13.46
N LEU A 32 8.20 -17.61 13.94
CA LEU A 32 9.41 -18.08 13.26
C LEU A 32 9.08 -18.72 11.91
N GLN A 33 8.06 -19.57 11.84
CA GLN A 33 7.61 -20.20 10.60
C GLN A 33 7.18 -19.15 9.57
N THR A 34 6.50 -18.09 10.01
CA THR A 34 6.09 -16.99 9.13
C THR A 34 7.28 -16.24 8.55
N LEU A 35 8.31 -15.96 9.39
CA LEU A 35 9.54 -15.32 8.90
C LEU A 35 10.26 -16.23 7.90
N TYR A 36 10.42 -17.50 8.22
CA TYR A 36 11.06 -18.48 7.35
C TYR A 36 10.37 -18.61 6.00
N ASP A 37 9.05 -18.76 5.98
CA ASP A 37 8.30 -19.00 4.75
C ASP A 37 8.23 -17.77 3.85
N ARG A 38 8.14 -16.57 4.44
CA ARG A 38 7.78 -15.37 3.70
C ARG A 38 8.86 -14.31 3.63
N TYR A 39 9.68 -14.13 4.68
CA TYR A 39 10.48 -12.92 4.83
C TYR A 39 11.98 -13.13 4.60
N PHE A 40 12.53 -14.28 4.97
CA PHE A 40 13.96 -14.51 4.78
C PHE A 40 14.34 -14.50 3.30
N ILE A 41 15.48 -13.89 3.01
CA ILE A 41 16.05 -13.94 1.67
C ILE A 41 16.35 -15.41 1.31
N GLN A 42 15.99 -15.76 0.10
CA GLN A 42 16.19 -17.10 -0.45
C GLN A 42 17.06 -16.99 -1.69
N SER A 43 18.03 -17.88 -1.80
CA SER A 43 18.81 -18.12 -3.01
C SER A 43 18.44 -19.50 -3.52
N GLU A 44 17.86 -19.55 -4.74
CA GLU A 44 17.22 -20.75 -5.28
C GLU A 44 16.18 -21.28 -4.28
N ASP A 45 16.32 -22.51 -3.78
CA ASP A 45 15.40 -23.11 -2.80
C ASP A 45 15.92 -23.05 -1.35
N THR A 46 17.04 -22.35 -1.10
CA THR A 46 17.68 -22.28 0.21
C THR A 46 17.48 -20.91 0.86
N LYS A 47 16.97 -20.91 2.11
CA LYS A 47 16.96 -19.70 2.95
C LYS A 47 18.38 -19.43 3.44
N ILE A 48 18.84 -18.19 3.29
CA ILE A 48 20.20 -17.77 3.62
C ILE A 48 20.27 -16.87 4.86
N GLU A 49 19.14 -16.61 5.50
CA GLU A 49 19.06 -15.77 6.70
C GLU A 49 18.62 -16.56 7.92
N LEU A 50 19.21 -16.21 9.07
CA LEU A 50 18.71 -16.51 10.40
C LEU A 50 17.95 -15.29 10.96
N PRO A 51 17.08 -15.44 11.99
CA PRO A 51 16.22 -14.36 12.45
C PRO A 51 16.98 -13.08 12.82
N GLN A 52 18.08 -13.19 13.56
CA GLN A 52 18.83 -12.00 13.98
C GLN A 52 19.60 -11.36 12.82
N ALA A 53 20.14 -12.15 11.89
CA ALA A 53 20.76 -11.64 10.67
C ALA A 53 19.74 -10.92 9.78
N PHE A 54 18.51 -11.44 9.70
CA PHE A 54 17.40 -10.79 9.02
C PHE A 54 17.10 -9.41 9.61
N PHE A 55 16.93 -9.29 10.94
CA PHE A 55 16.70 -8.00 11.57
C PHE A 55 17.87 -7.02 11.38
N MET A 56 19.12 -7.52 11.48
CA MET A 56 20.30 -6.70 11.24
C MET A 56 20.33 -6.19 9.78
N ARG A 57 20.04 -7.03 8.79
CA ARG A 57 19.95 -6.61 7.40
C ARG A 57 18.90 -5.51 7.21
N VAL A 58 17.72 -5.69 7.78
CA VAL A 58 16.65 -4.66 7.70
C VAL A 58 17.13 -3.34 8.30
N ALA A 59 17.74 -3.40 9.46
CA ALA A 59 18.29 -2.25 10.18
C ALA A 59 19.39 -1.53 9.39
N MET A 60 20.33 -2.27 8.80
CA MET A 60 21.38 -1.73 7.94
C MET A 60 20.79 -0.98 6.75
N GLY A 61 19.78 -1.55 6.08
CA GLY A 61 19.14 -0.91 4.94
C GLY A 61 18.41 0.38 5.32
N LEU A 62 17.83 0.46 6.51
CA LEU A 62 17.20 1.67 7.04
C LEU A 62 18.24 2.73 7.42
N ALA A 63 19.40 2.32 7.95
CA ALA A 63 20.46 3.21 8.38
C ALA A 63 21.41 3.68 7.25
N ASN A 64 21.21 3.22 6.03
CA ASN A 64 22.16 3.42 4.91
C ASN A 64 22.45 4.88 4.58
N ASN A 65 21.56 5.80 4.89
CA ASN A 65 21.70 7.23 4.64
C ASN A 65 22.00 8.03 5.93
N GLU A 66 22.22 7.38 7.07
CA GLU A 66 22.54 8.02 8.33
C GLU A 66 24.04 8.34 8.41
N GLU A 67 24.40 9.43 9.13
CA GLU A 67 25.81 9.84 9.31
C GLU A 67 26.62 8.79 10.08
N ASN A 68 26.06 8.22 11.15
CA ASN A 68 26.67 7.17 11.99
C ASN A 68 25.94 5.85 11.73
N LYS A 69 26.05 5.33 10.51
CA LYS A 69 25.21 4.23 10.03
C LYS A 69 25.34 2.93 10.83
N GLU A 70 26.54 2.55 11.34
CA GLU A 70 26.70 1.39 12.18
C GLU A 70 25.96 1.54 13.51
N GLU A 71 26.11 2.68 14.17
CA GLU A 71 25.42 2.99 15.43
C GLU A 71 23.90 2.98 15.25
N LYS A 72 23.42 3.60 14.18
CA LYS A 72 22.00 3.63 13.84
C LYS A 72 21.45 2.27 13.42
N ALA A 73 22.23 1.48 12.70
CA ALA A 73 21.85 0.10 12.39
C ALA A 73 21.70 -0.74 13.65
N ILE A 74 22.62 -0.61 14.62
CA ILE A 74 22.53 -1.30 15.92
C ILE A 74 21.32 -0.83 16.72
N GLU A 75 21.03 0.47 16.74
CA GLU A 75 19.85 1.04 17.40
C GLU A 75 18.56 0.45 16.79
N PHE A 76 18.41 0.47 15.47
CA PHE A 76 17.25 -0.07 14.77
C PHE A 76 17.13 -1.59 14.93
N TYR A 77 18.27 -2.31 14.88
CA TYR A 77 18.31 -3.73 15.14
C TYR A 77 17.77 -4.07 16.55
N ARG A 78 18.19 -3.34 17.57
CA ARG A 78 17.73 -3.56 18.94
C ARG A 78 16.21 -3.40 19.06
N LEU A 79 15.63 -2.35 18.45
CA LEU A 79 14.19 -2.12 18.46
C LEU A 79 13.40 -3.21 17.72
N LEU A 80 13.90 -3.65 16.56
CA LEU A 80 13.23 -4.68 15.76
C LEU A 80 13.34 -6.07 16.41
N SER A 81 14.52 -6.41 16.91
CA SER A 81 14.81 -7.74 17.44
C SER A 81 14.29 -7.96 18.86
N SER A 82 13.99 -6.91 19.63
CA SER A 82 13.29 -6.98 20.92
C SER A 82 11.75 -7.01 20.77
N PHE A 83 11.23 -6.79 19.55
CA PHE A 83 9.80 -6.62 19.25
C PHE A 83 9.17 -5.38 19.89
N ASP A 84 9.97 -4.40 20.30
CA ASP A 84 9.48 -3.09 20.75
C ASP A 84 8.89 -2.29 19.58
N PHE A 85 9.35 -2.57 18.36
CA PHE A 85 8.84 -2.02 17.12
C PHE A 85 8.89 -3.06 15.99
N MET A 86 7.88 -3.04 15.10
CA MET A 86 7.88 -3.87 13.91
C MET A 86 7.53 -3.04 12.68
N SER A 87 8.39 -3.10 11.69
CA SER A 87 8.18 -2.43 10.41
C SER A 87 7.08 -3.09 9.57
N SER A 88 6.57 -2.35 8.58
CA SER A 88 5.63 -2.92 7.61
C SER A 88 6.28 -3.99 6.73
N THR A 89 5.44 -4.84 6.17
CA THR A 89 5.86 -5.97 5.32
C THR A 89 6.86 -5.60 4.21
N PRO A 90 6.66 -4.53 3.39
CA PRO A 90 7.63 -4.19 2.35
C PRO A 90 8.99 -3.78 2.89
N THR A 91 9.05 -3.11 4.04
CA THR A 91 10.31 -2.77 4.71
C THR A 91 11.07 -4.04 5.09
N LEU A 92 10.39 -5.00 5.72
CA LEU A 92 11.00 -6.28 6.12
C LEU A 92 11.49 -7.09 4.92
N PHE A 93 10.74 -7.09 3.79
CA PHE A 93 11.15 -7.81 2.59
C PHE A 93 12.31 -7.17 1.85
N ASN A 94 12.25 -5.85 1.66
CA ASN A 94 13.02 -5.16 0.63
C ASN A 94 14.17 -4.32 1.18
N SER A 95 14.21 -4.05 2.50
CA SER A 95 15.30 -3.28 3.09
C SER A 95 16.63 -3.96 2.80
N ALA A 96 17.60 -3.18 2.33
CA ALA A 96 18.93 -3.64 1.97
C ALA A 96 18.98 -4.66 0.80
N THR A 97 17.95 -4.73 -0.02
CA THR A 97 17.97 -5.51 -1.27
C THR A 97 18.28 -4.62 -2.47
N LEU A 98 18.49 -5.23 -3.63
CA LEU A 98 18.73 -4.52 -4.91
C LEU A 98 17.54 -3.64 -5.36
N ARG A 99 16.37 -3.80 -4.74
CA ARG A 99 15.15 -3.02 -5.02
C ARG A 99 14.49 -2.62 -3.71
N PRO A 100 15.01 -1.59 -3.03
CA PRO A 100 14.59 -1.20 -1.69
C PRO A 100 13.27 -0.40 -1.70
N GLN A 101 12.20 -1.00 -2.18
CA GLN A 101 10.86 -0.42 -2.11
C GLN A 101 10.29 -0.73 -0.71
N LEU A 102 10.21 0.28 0.16
CA LEU A 102 9.90 0.12 1.58
C LEU A 102 8.47 0.53 1.95
N SER A 103 7.78 1.29 1.09
CA SER A 103 6.43 1.79 1.37
C SER A 103 5.37 0.70 1.16
N SER A 104 4.42 0.61 2.09
CA SER A 104 3.33 -0.38 2.01
C SER A 104 2.06 0.16 1.36
N CYS A 105 1.85 1.49 1.40
CA CYS A 105 0.64 2.14 0.93
C CYS A 105 0.95 3.44 0.21
N TYR A 106 0.14 3.73 -0.79
CA TYR A 106 0.21 4.93 -1.60
C TYR A 106 -1.17 5.56 -1.68
N LEU A 107 -1.24 6.86 -1.45
CA LEU A 107 -2.47 7.63 -1.52
C LEU A 107 -2.35 8.66 -2.64
N SER A 108 -3.37 8.77 -3.48
CA SER A 108 -3.43 9.75 -4.54
C SER A 108 -4.81 10.37 -4.66
N THR A 109 -4.88 11.56 -5.22
CA THR A 109 -6.14 12.22 -5.59
C THR A 109 -6.25 12.22 -7.11
N ILE A 110 -7.35 11.73 -7.64
CA ILE A 110 -7.61 11.67 -9.07
C ILE A 110 -8.13 13.03 -9.55
N PRO A 111 -7.48 13.67 -10.53
CA PRO A 111 -7.94 14.96 -11.07
C PRO A 111 -9.13 14.79 -12.00
N ASP A 112 -9.91 15.89 -12.18
CA ASP A 112 -11.09 15.92 -13.05
C ASP A 112 -10.74 16.20 -14.53
N ASP A 113 -9.85 15.41 -15.08
CA ASP A 113 -9.55 15.41 -16.51
C ASP A 113 -9.17 14.00 -16.99
N LEU A 114 -9.47 13.71 -18.25
CA LEU A 114 -9.33 12.37 -18.80
C LEU A 114 -7.89 11.86 -18.74
N ARG A 115 -6.92 12.72 -19.03
CA ARG A 115 -5.50 12.35 -19.00
C ARG A 115 -5.07 12.01 -17.58
N GLY A 116 -5.39 12.88 -16.62
CA GLY A 116 -5.03 12.68 -15.23
C GLY A 116 -5.71 11.46 -14.59
N ILE A 117 -6.96 11.14 -14.98
CA ILE A 117 -7.62 9.89 -14.56
C ILE A 117 -6.81 8.67 -15.03
N PHE A 118 -6.42 8.62 -16.30
CA PHE A 118 -5.67 7.46 -16.83
C PHE A 118 -4.22 7.44 -16.36
N ASP A 119 -3.59 8.58 -16.14
CA ASP A 119 -2.26 8.63 -15.50
C ASP A 119 -2.32 8.06 -14.08
N GLY A 120 -3.36 8.41 -13.29
CA GLY A 120 -3.58 7.81 -11.97
C GLY A 120 -3.78 6.29 -12.01
N ILE A 121 -4.56 5.78 -12.95
CA ILE A 121 -4.74 4.33 -13.14
C ILE A 121 -3.42 3.66 -13.56
N THR A 122 -2.60 4.32 -14.36
CA THR A 122 -1.27 3.82 -14.76
C THR A 122 -0.33 3.76 -13.56
N ASP A 123 -0.29 4.79 -12.74
CA ASP A 123 0.51 4.82 -11.52
C ASP A 123 0.08 3.70 -10.57
N ASP A 124 -1.22 3.49 -10.42
CA ASP A 124 -1.77 2.38 -9.62
C ASP A 124 -1.30 1.01 -10.14
N ALA A 125 -1.32 0.80 -11.46
CA ALA A 125 -0.83 -0.43 -12.07
C ALA A 125 0.66 -0.66 -11.76
N MET A 126 1.47 0.39 -11.88
CA MET A 126 2.91 0.31 -11.63
C MET A 126 3.22 0.06 -10.15
N LEU A 127 2.49 0.68 -9.23
CA LEU A 127 2.66 0.51 -7.79
C LEU A 127 2.15 -0.86 -7.32
N SER A 128 1.03 -1.34 -7.87
CA SER A 128 0.50 -2.69 -7.59
C SER A 128 1.49 -3.80 -7.93
N LYS A 129 2.29 -3.63 -8.99
CA LYS A 129 3.36 -4.57 -9.36
C LYS A 129 4.35 -4.83 -8.23
N PHE A 130 4.57 -3.84 -7.37
CA PHE A 130 5.47 -3.92 -6.22
C PHE A 130 4.73 -4.23 -4.90
N ALA A 131 3.51 -4.75 -4.99
CA ALA A 131 2.68 -5.15 -3.84
C ALA A 131 2.31 -4.00 -2.88
N GLY A 132 2.23 -2.77 -3.38
CA GLY A 132 1.70 -1.61 -2.65
C GLY A 132 0.18 -1.68 -2.49
N GLY A 133 -0.33 -1.27 -1.32
CA GLY A 133 -1.74 -0.95 -1.15
C GLY A 133 -2.03 0.45 -1.72
N LEU A 134 -3.12 0.61 -2.43
CA LEU A 134 -3.47 1.84 -3.13
C LEU A 134 -4.76 2.43 -2.57
N GLY A 135 -4.77 3.73 -2.34
CA GLY A 135 -5.95 4.48 -1.96
C GLY A 135 -6.10 5.70 -2.86
N ASN A 136 -7.20 5.77 -3.62
CA ASN A 136 -7.46 6.86 -4.55
C ASN A 136 -8.68 7.64 -4.13
N ASP A 137 -8.54 8.95 -3.97
CA ASP A 137 -9.64 9.87 -3.76
C ASP A 137 -10.21 10.32 -5.12
N TRP A 138 -11.47 9.98 -5.37
CA TRP A 138 -12.21 10.28 -6.59
C TRP A 138 -13.16 11.48 -6.45
N SER A 139 -13.17 12.14 -5.30
CA SER A 139 -14.14 13.19 -4.98
C SER A 139 -14.08 14.41 -5.90
N ARG A 140 -12.93 14.63 -6.57
CA ARG A 140 -12.75 15.74 -7.52
C ARG A 140 -13.28 15.44 -8.90
N VAL A 141 -13.46 14.18 -9.26
CA VAL A 141 -13.95 13.80 -10.60
C VAL A 141 -15.44 14.12 -10.70
N ARG A 142 -15.82 14.82 -11.76
CA ARG A 142 -17.20 15.24 -11.97
C ARG A 142 -18.19 14.07 -12.02
N SER A 143 -19.35 14.29 -11.47
CA SER A 143 -20.44 13.33 -11.41
C SER A 143 -21.14 13.10 -12.75
N MET A 144 -21.98 12.06 -12.77
CA MET A 144 -22.87 11.76 -13.88
C MET A 144 -23.75 12.98 -14.23
N GLY A 145 -23.92 13.23 -15.53
CA GLY A 145 -24.76 14.31 -16.05
C GLY A 145 -24.09 15.69 -16.11
N THR A 146 -22.92 15.87 -15.49
CA THR A 146 -22.16 17.12 -15.54
C THR A 146 -21.72 17.43 -16.97
N HIS A 147 -21.86 18.69 -17.39
CA HIS A 147 -21.52 19.13 -18.74
C HIS A 147 -20.01 19.10 -19.02
N ILE A 148 -19.62 18.52 -20.15
CA ILE A 148 -18.23 18.45 -20.62
C ILE A 148 -18.01 19.53 -21.68
N LYS A 149 -17.34 20.63 -21.32
CA LYS A 149 -17.12 21.79 -22.23
C LYS A 149 -16.42 21.40 -23.54
N GLY A 150 -15.46 20.47 -23.51
CA GLY A 150 -14.66 20.12 -24.68
C GLY A 150 -15.40 19.34 -25.76
N THR A 151 -16.41 18.55 -25.39
CA THR A 151 -17.18 17.70 -26.32
C THR A 151 -18.65 18.10 -26.42
N ASN A 152 -19.09 19.08 -25.65
CA ASN A 152 -20.50 19.48 -25.48
C ASN A 152 -21.41 18.30 -25.08
N GLY A 153 -20.84 17.29 -24.43
CA GLY A 153 -21.51 16.09 -23.94
C GLY A 153 -21.80 16.15 -22.44
N LYS A 154 -22.26 15.01 -21.90
CA LYS A 154 -22.49 14.81 -20.46
C LYS A 154 -21.57 13.72 -19.92
N SER A 155 -21.04 13.93 -18.74
CA SER A 155 -20.24 12.94 -18.00
C SER A 155 -21.06 11.69 -17.69
N GLN A 156 -20.41 10.53 -17.73
CA GLN A 156 -20.95 9.27 -17.24
C GLN A 156 -20.65 9.02 -15.74
N GLY A 157 -20.08 10.03 -15.08
CA GLY A 157 -19.69 9.94 -13.67
C GLY A 157 -18.44 9.13 -13.41
N ILE A 158 -18.20 8.81 -12.13
CA ILE A 158 -16.99 8.11 -11.69
C ILE A 158 -17.04 6.59 -11.91
N VAL A 159 -18.24 5.98 -11.93
CA VAL A 159 -18.41 4.51 -11.92
C VAL A 159 -17.73 3.81 -13.10
N PRO A 160 -17.81 4.29 -14.36
CA PRO A 160 -17.10 3.67 -15.46
C PRO A 160 -15.57 3.66 -15.27
N PHE A 161 -15.00 4.74 -14.73
CA PHE A 161 -13.56 4.81 -14.46
C PHE A 161 -13.16 3.91 -13.29
N LEU A 162 -13.99 3.80 -12.26
CA LEU A 162 -13.78 2.85 -11.16
C LEU A 162 -13.79 1.42 -11.65
N LYS A 163 -14.63 1.08 -12.65
CA LYS A 163 -14.61 -0.24 -13.29
C LYS A 163 -13.27 -0.51 -13.98
N VAL A 164 -12.74 0.46 -14.73
CA VAL A 164 -11.41 0.33 -15.36
C VAL A 164 -10.31 0.15 -14.32
N ALA A 165 -10.33 0.93 -13.24
CA ALA A 165 -9.38 0.82 -12.13
C ALA A 165 -9.45 -0.56 -11.45
N ASN A 166 -10.66 -1.06 -11.19
CA ASN A 166 -10.88 -2.41 -10.65
C ASN A 166 -10.27 -3.49 -11.55
N ASP A 167 -10.55 -3.46 -12.84
CA ASP A 167 -10.08 -4.47 -13.78
C ASP A 167 -8.55 -4.37 -13.98
N THR A 168 -7.99 -3.17 -13.92
CA THR A 168 -6.54 -2.95 -13.90
C THR A 168 -5.90 -3.56 -12.66
N ALA A 169 -6.47 -3.37 -11.47
CA ALA A 169 -5.97 -3.97 -10.24
C ALA A 169 -5.96 -5.50 -10.31
N VAL A 170 -7.00 -6.11 -10.89
CA VAL A 170 -7.07 -7.56 -11.11
C VAL A 170 -5.98 -8.01 -12.09
N ALA A 171 -5.82 -7.29 -13.21
CA ALA A 171 -4.89 -7.66 -14.29
C ALA A 171 -3.42 -7.65 -13.83
N VAL A 172 -3.01 -6.68 -13.01
CA VAL A 172 -1.61 -6.54 -12.57
C VAL A 172 -1.27 -7.31 -11.29
N ASN A 173 -2.27 -7.91 -10.65
CA ASN A 173 -2.11 -8.64 -9.39
C ASN A 173 -1.55 -10.05 -9.60
N GLN A 174 -0.62 -10.23 -10.52
CA GLN A 174 -0.10 -11.53 -10.92
C GLN A 174 1.27 -11.84 -10.29
N GLY A 175 1.26 -12.55 -9.17
CA GLY A 175 2.43 -13.33 -8.78
C GLY A 175 3.43 -12.70 -7.81
N GLY A 176 3.03 -11.76 -6.98
CA GLY A 176 3.85 -11.27 -5.87
C GLY A 176 3.67 -12.05 -4.57
N LYS A 177 4.61 -11.93 -3.64
CA LYS A 177 4.48 -12.47 -2.26
C LYS A 177 3.29 -11.87 -1.50
N ARG A 178 2.79 -10.71 -1.92
CA ARG A 178 1.60 -10.02 -1.43
C ARG A 178 0.77 -9.57 -2.63
N LYS A 179 -0.54 -9.84 -2.57
CA LYS A 179 -1.48 -9.30 -3.56
C LYS A 179 -1.61 -7.79 -3.39
N GLY A 180 -1.61 -7.05 -4.49
CA GLY A 180 -1.99 -5.63 -4.49
C GLY A 180 -3.43 -5.49 -4.01
N ALA A 181 -3.73 -4.38 -3.35
CA ALA A 181 -5.08 -4.04 -2.91
C ALA A 181 -5.35 -2.58 -3.27
N MET A 182 -6.53 -2.31 -3.83
CA MET A 182 -6.98 -0.98 -4.18
C MET A 182 -8.21 -0.62 -3.37
N CYS A 183 -8.28 0.63 -2.92
CA CYS A 183 -9.43 1.21 -2.27
C CYS A 183 -9.77 2.54 -2.91
N ALA A 184 -11.00 2.68 -3.41
CA ALA A 184 -11.52 3.97 -3.86
C ALA A 184 -12.17 4.70 -2.69
N TYR A 185 -11.85 5.97 -2.55
CA TYR A 185 -12.46 6.88 -1.58
C TYR A 185 -13.36 7.87 -2.28
N LEU A 186 -14.51 8.15 -1.67
CA LEU A 186 -15.44 9.18 -2.13
C LEU A 186 -16.01 9.93 -0.93
N GLU A 187 -16.06 11.26 -1.04
CA GLU A 187 -16.74 12.09 -0.05
C GLU A 187 -18.26 11.93 -0.15
N THR A 188 -18.94 11.97 1.00
CA THR A 188 -20.39 11.71 1.10
C THR A 188 -21.28 12.75 0.42
N TRP A 189 -20.75 13.91 0.06
CA TRP A 189 -21.48 14.98 -0.64
C TRP A 189 -21.50 14.81 -2.17
N HIS A 190 -20.71 13.89 -2.72
CA HIS A 190 -20.61 13.71 -4.18
C HIS A 190 -21.91 13.19 -4.77
N LEU A 191 -22.33 13.71 -5.92
CA LEU A 191 -23.61 13.33 -6.56
C LEU A 191 -23.69 11.84 -6.93
N ASP A 192 -22.57 11.18 -7.22
CA ASP A 192 -22.55 9.75 -7.55
C ASP A 192 -22.47 8.85 -6.30
N ILE A 193 -22.66 9.39 -5.09
CA ILE A 193 -22.46 8.62 -3.84
C ILE A 193 -23.37 7.39 -3.74
N GLU A 194 -24.62 7.48 -4.19
CA GLU A 194 -25.56 6.35 -4.11
C GLU A 194 -25.10 5.20 -5.01
N GLU A 195 -24.66 5.48 -6.24
CA GLU A 195 -24.09 4.45 -7.12
C GLU A 195 -22.77 3.89 -6.59
N PHE A 196 -21.95 4.74 -5.98
CA PHE A 196 -20.69 4.32 -5.35
C PHE A 196 -20.95 3.33 -4.20
N LEU A 197 -21.97 3.55 -3.38
CA LEU A 197 -22.37 2.61 -2.32
C LEU A 197 -22.86 1.26 -2.87
N ASP A 198 -23.34 1.25 -4.11
CA ASP A 198 -23.84 0.06 -4.79
C ASP A 198 -22.76 -0.75 -5.52
N LEU A 199 -21.53 -0.24 -5.63
CA LEU A 199 -20.45 -0.85 -6.41
C LEU A 199 -20.16 -2.31 -6.08
N ARG A 200 -20.38 -2.73 -4.83
CA ARG A 200 -20.12 -4.09 -4.34
C ARG A 200 -21.37 -4.94 -4.17
N LYS A 201 -22.53 -4.48 -4.57
CA LYS A 201 -23.75 -5.29 -4.55
C LYS A 201 -23.67 -6.44 -5.55
N ASN A 202 -24.17 -7.62 -5.16
CA ASN A 202 -24.22 -8.82 -5.99
C ASN A 202 -25.39 -8.82 -7.01
N THR A 203 -26.06 -7.69 -7.16
CA THR A 203 -27.23 -7.51 -8.03
C THR A 203 -27.07 -6.27 -8.90
N GLY A 204 -27.79 -6.20 -10.00
CA GLY A 204 -27.77 -5.08 -10.95
C GLY A 204 -26.86 -5.32 -12.16
N ASP A 205 -26.52 -4.23 -12.88
CA ASP A 205 -25.63 -4.32 -14.06
C ASP A 205 -24.17 -4.50 -13.62
N ASP A 206 -23.58 -5.61 -14.00
CA ASP A 206 -22.22 -6.01 -13.65
C ASP A 206 -21.16 -5.04 -14.20
N ARG A 207 -21.46 -4.31 -15.29
CA ARG A 207 -20.61 -3.24 -15.82
C ARG A 207 -20.51 -2.03 -14.89
N ARG A 208 -21.40 -1.91 -13.91
CA ARG A 208 -21.43 -0.87 -12.87
C ARG A 208 -21.06 -1.43 -11.49
N ARG A 209 -20.33 -2.54 -11.44
CA ARG A 209 -19.86 -3.19 -10.19
C ARG A 209 -18.34 -3.33 -10.19
N THR A 210 -17.75 -3.26 -8.99
CA THR A 210 -16.30 -3.37 -8.76
C THR A 210 -16.05 -4.30 -7.58
N HIS A 211 -16.16 -5.61 -7.82
CA HIS A 211 -16.12 -6.62 -6.75
C HIS A 211 -14.73 -6.81 -6.13
N ASP A 212 -13.67 -6.53 -6.88
CA ASP A 212 -12.28 -6.78 -6.48
C ASP A 212 -11.61 -5.56 -5.82
N MET A 213 -12.23 -4.40 -5.92
CA MET A 213 -11.76 -3.16 -5.32
C MET A 213 -12.55 -2.86 -4.04
N ASN A 214 -11.85 -2.41 -3.00
CA ASN A 214 -12.50 -1.90 -1.79
C ASN A 214 -13.03 -0.48 -2.03
N THR A 215 -14.06 -0.13 -1.28
CA THR A 215 -14.63 1.22 -1.27
C THR A 215 -14.65 1.77 0.15
N ALA A 216 -14.41 3.05 0.29
CA ALA A 216 -14.48 3.76 1.55
C ALA A 216 -15.07 5.16 1.35
N ASN A 217 -15.76 5.67 2.36
CA ASN A 217 -16.31 7.02 2.33
C ASN A 217 -15.50 7.93 3.24
N TRP A 218 -15.18 9.11 2.73
CA TRP A 218 -14.70 10.19 3.57
C TRP A 218 -15.90 10.93 4.14
N ILE A 219 -16.09 10.81 5.46
CA ILE A 219 -17.30 11.30 6.14
C ILE A 219 -16.93 12.53 6.97
N PRO A 220 -17.39 13.75 6.60
CA PRO A 220 -17.14 14.96 7.39
C PRO A 220 -18.01 15.00 8.66
N ASP A 221 -17.52 15.67 9.69
CA ASP A 221 -18.22 15.83 10.97
C ASP A 221 -19.64 16.41 10.81
N LEU A 222 -19.81 17.32 9.86
CA LEU A 222 -21.12 17.90 9.56
C LEU A 222 -22.14 16.83 9.10
N PHE A 223 -21.67 15.84 8.32
CA PHE A 223 -22.56 14.73 7.92
C PHE A 223 -23.02 13.95 9.15
N MET A 224 -22.11 13.57 10.03
CA MET A 224 -22.43 12.84 11.26
C MET A 224 -23.38 13.62 12.16
N LYS A 225 -23.15 14.94 12.30
CA LYS A 225 -24.05 15.83 13.05
C LYS A 225 -25.45 15.84 12.47
N ARG A 226 -25.58 15.91 11.12
CA ARG A 226 -26.88 15.89 10.44
C ARG A 226 -27.59 14.54 10.59
N VAL A 227 -26.84 13.44 10.58
CA VAL A 227 -27.41 12.10 10.84
C VAL A 227 -28.01 12.02 12.25
N VAL A 228 -27.28 12.49 13.27
CA VAL A 228 -27.77 12.51 14.65
C VAL A 228 -29.01 13.42 14.83
N GLU A 229 -29.04 14.55 14.11
CA GLU A 229 -30.13 15.52 14.13
C GLU A 229 -31.28 15.18 13.15
N GLU A 230 -31.22 14.05 12.44
CA GLU A 230 -32.16 13.60 11.41
C GLU A 230 -32.42 14.67 10.33
N LYS A 231 -31.38 15.41 9.93
CA LYS A 231 -31.44 16.47 8.93
C LYS A 231 -31.07 15.99 7.54
N SER A 232 -31.54 16.71 6.54
CA SER A 232 -31.19 16.46 5.12
C SER A 232 -29.70 16.70 4.84
N TRP A 233 -29.16 15.97 3.87
CA TRP A 233 -27.81 16.14 3.35
C TRP A 233 -27.86 16.59 1.88
N THR A 234 -27.02 17.54 1.51
CA THR A 234 -26.97 18.07 0.14
C THR A 234 -25.84 17.38 -0.63
N LEU A 235 -26.17 16.89 -1.83
CA LEU A 235 -25.21 16.37 -2.78
C LEU A 235 -24.87 17.46 -3.81
N PHE A 236 -23.61 17.49 -4.27
CA PHE A 236 -23.13 18.43 -5.30
C PHE A 236 -21.92 17.84 -6.05
N SER A 237 -21.49 18.53 -7.12
CA SER A 237 -20.34 18.15 -7.96
C SER A 237 -19.54 19.39 -8.32
#